data_db9c62c4e4de0ef981cde6f02bd69c20
#
_entry.id   db9c62c4e4de0ef981cde6f02bd69c20
#
_cell.length_a   1.000
_cell.length_b   1.000
_cell.length_c   1.000
_cell.angle_alpha   90.00
_cell.angle_beta   90.00
_cell.angle_gamma   90.00
#
_symmetry.space_group_name_H-M   'P 1'
#
loop_
_entity.id
_entity.type
_entity.pdbx_description
1 polymer ?
#
loop_
_entity_poly.entity_id
_entity_poly.type
_entity_poly.pdbx_seq_one_letter_code
_entity_poly.pdbx_strand_id
1 'polypeptide(L)'
;FGAVSRGAIYALKAHGFRDITICIQRKNYEVREEVLDCHYVTIQPGINDEARMIVVEHDGSTSALSTLISKTDIIINGIFQDTQDPTDFIREEESSSLKPNSLIIDVSCDEGMGFFFAKPTTFKHPMFSYKTTDYYAVDHTPSYLWESATRSISAALIVYLPTVLAGPEQWQKDETIRRAINIEHGIIKNNAILAFQNRE
;
A
#
# COMPACT_ATOMS: atom_id res chain seq x y z
N PHE A 1 -6.42 5.26 -1.68
CA PHE A 1 -5.50 6.37 -1.48
C PHE A 1 -5.55 6.80 -0.01
N GLY A 2 -4.53 6.44 0.73
CA GLY A 2 -4.48 6.54 2.19
C GLY A 2 -3.37 7.46 2.72
N ALA A 3 -3.16 7.41 4.04
CA ALA A 3 -2.18 8.26 4.74
C ALA A 3 -0.75 8.05 4.24
N VAL A 4 -0.35 6.80 3.99
CA VAL A 4 1.00 6.45 3.50
C VAL A 4 1.27 7.11 2.15
N SER A 5 0.38 6.92 1.17
CA SER A 5 0.53 7.52 -0.17
C SER A 5 0.53 9.05 -0.11
N ARG A 6 -0.31 9.66 0.74
CA ARG A 6 -0.31 11.13 0.93
C ARG A 6 1.02 11.62 1.48
N GLY A 7 1.56 10.95 2.50
CA GLY A 7 2.87 11.28 3.07
C GLY A 7 3.98 11.19 2.03
N ALA A 8 3.98 10.15 1.20
CA ALA A 8 4.93 9.98 0.12
C ALA A 8 4.86 11.13 -0.92
N ILE A 9 3.65 11.53 -1.32
CA ILE A 9 3.46 12.64 -2.27
C ILE A 9 3.97 13.96 -1.69
N TYR A 10 3.66 14.26 -0.43
CA TYR A 10 4.17 15.46 0.22
C TYR A 10 5.70 15.46 0.30
N ALA A 11 6.31 14.31 0.60
CA ALA A 11 7.77 14.17 0.60
C ALA A 11 8.34 14.40 -0.81
N LEU A 12 7.79 13.77 -1.84
CA LEU A 12 8.21 13.98 -3.23
C LEU A 12 8.11 15.45 -3.63
N LYS A 13 6.98 16.11 -3.35
CA LYS A 13 6.78 17.53 -3.65
C LYS A 13 7.78 18.43 -2.92
N ALA A 14 8.07 18.13 -1.64
CA ALA A 14 9.07 18.87 -0.85
C ALA A 14 10.48 18.73 -1.45
N HIS A 15 10.79 17.59 -2.06
CA HIS A 15 12.05 17.37 -2.78
C HIS A 15 12.04 17.88 -4.23
N GLY A 16 10.99 18.56 -4.66
CA GLY A 16 10.94 19.22 -5.96
C GLY A 16 10.35 18.39 -7.10
N PHE A 17 9.93 17.16 -6.85
CA PHE A 17 9.22 16.38 -7.87
C PHE A 17 7.85 17.02 -8.17
N ARG A 18 7.50 17.08 -9.46
CA ARG A 18 6.26 17.73 -9.93
C ARG A 18 5.41 16.82 -10.80
N ASP A 19 6.03 15.93 -11.56
CA ASP A 19 5.33 14.95 -12.38
C ASP A 19 4.99 13.73 -11.51
N ILE A 20 3.80 13.76 -10.91
CA ILE A 20 3.33 12.74 -9.96
C ILE A 20 2.00 12.20 -10.44
N THR A 21 1.98 10.91 -10.75
CA THR A 21 0.76 10.16 -11.05
C THR A 21 0.32 9.36 -9.84
N ILE A 22 -0.94 9.49 -9.48
CA ILE A 22 -1.57 8.79 -8.35
C ILE A 22 -2.48 7.70 -8.90
N CYS A 23 -2.07 6.45 -8.70
CA CYS A 23 -2.86 5.28 -9.06
C CYS A 23 -3.81 4.91 -7.91
N ILE A 24 -5.10 4.85 -8.17
CA ILE A 24 -6.14 4.51 -7.19
C ILE A 24 -7.02 3.37 -7.70
N GLN A 25 -7.51 2.54 -6.80
CA GLN A 25 -8.46 1.46 -7.13
C GLN A 25 -9.93 1.94 -7.07
N ARG A 26 -10.16 3.12 -6.50
CA ARG A 26 -11.50 3.75 -6.41
C ARG A 26 -11.64 4.81 -7.48
N LYS A 27 -12.88 5.17 -7.79
CA LYS A 27 -13.13 6.30 -8.69
C LYS A 27 -12.66 7.62 -8.06
N ASN A 28 -12.16 8.55 -8.87
CA ASN A 28 -11.60 9.82 -8.40
C ASN A 28 -12.55 10.60 -7.47
N TYR A 29 -13.84 10.62 -7.78
CA TYR A 29 -14.84 11.33 -6.96
C TYR A 29 -15.10 10.69 -5.58
N GLU A 30 -14.56 9.50 -5.32
CA GLU A 30 -14.61 8.85 -4.01
C GLU A 30 -13.42 9.22 -3.12
N VAL A 31 -12.46 9.97 -3.65
CA VAL A 31 -11.32 10.48 -2.88
C VAL A 31 -11.77 11.69 -2.08
N ARG A 32 -11.79 11.55 -0.75
CA ARG A 32 -12.31 12.59 0.16
C ARG A 32 -11.53 13.91 0.09
N GLU A 33 -10.23 13.84 -0.14
CA GLU A 33 -9.35 14.99 -0.31
C GLU A 33 -8.34 14.69 -1.43
N GLU A 34 -8.37 15.46 -2.48
CA GLU A 34 -7.38 15.40 -3.54
C GLU A 34 -6.09 16.13 -3.13
N VAL A 35 -4.95 15.63 -3.60
CA VAL A 35 -3.70 16.39 -3.57
C VAL A 35 -3.59 17.12 -4.89
N LEU A 36 -3.58 18.44 -4.84
CA LEU A 36 -3.51 19.30 -6.03
C LEU A 36 -2.22 19.06 -6.83
N ASP A 37 -2.22 19.43 -8.09
CA ASP A 37 -1.08 19.31 -9.00
C ASP A 37 -0.52 17.88 -9.10
N CYS A 38 -1.40 16.89 -9.15
CA CYS A 38 -1.08 15.51 -9.42
C CYS A 38 -2.03 14.96 -10.48
N HIS A 39 -1.54 14.01 -11.28
CA HIS A 39 -2.37 13.28 -12.22
C HIS A 39 -2.99 12.07 -11.54
N TYR A 40 -4.31 11.91 -11.66
CA TYR A 40 -5.03 10.78 -11.05
C TYR A 40 -5.48 9.80 -12.11
N VAL A 41 -5.19 8.54 -11.91
CA VAL A 41 -5.65 7.43 -12.75
C VAL A 41 -6.26 6.33 -11.90
N THR A 42 -7.24 5.62 -12.46
CA THR A 42 -7.78 4.43 -11.81
C THR A 42 -7.03 3.20 -12.31
N ILE A 43 -6.64 2.31 -11.39
CA ILE A 43 -6.08 1.01 -11.73
C ILE A 43 -7.08 -0.10 -11.39
N GLN A 44 -7.20 -1.07 -12.27
CA GLN A 44 -8.08 -2.23 -12.10
C GLN A 44 -7.50 -3.46 -12.78
N PRO A 45 -7.94 -4.67 -12.43
CA PRO A 45 -7.54 -5.89 -13.14
C PRO A 45 -7.76 -5.77 -14.64
N GLY A 46 -6.83 -6.30 -15.40
CA GLY A 46 -6.93 -6.34 -16.86
C GLY A 46 -8.09 -7.22 -17.34
N ILE A 47 -8.60 -6.90 -18.50
CA ILE A 47 -9.63 -7.68 -19.18
C ILE A 47 -8.92 -8.56 -20.22
N ASN A 48 -9.33 -9.82 -20.35
CA ASN A 48 -8.84 -10.75 -21.40
C ASN A 48 -7.35 -11.11 -21.36
N ASP A 49 -6.70 -11.15 -20.20
CA ASP A 49 -5.30 -11.58 -20.03
C ASP A 49 -4.23 -10.80 -20.81
N GLU A 50 -4.57 -9.68 -21.46
CA GLU A 50 -3.62 -8.88 -22.21
C GLU A 50 -2.63 -8.14 -21.30
N ALA A 51 -3.08 -7.75 -20.11
CA ALA A 51 -2.25 -7.15 -19.07
C ALA A 51 -2.75 -7.57 -17.70
N ARG A 52 -1.85 -7.68 -16.71
CA ARG A 52 -2.24 -8.01 -15.33
C ARG A 52 -3.14 -6.92 -14.73
N MET A 53 -2.75 -5.68 -14.92
CA MET A 53 -3.48 -4.50 -14.48
C MET A 53 -3.55 -3.48 -15.62
N ILE A 54 -4.65 -2.76 -15.67
CA ILE A 54 -4.83 -1.64 -16.60
C ILE A 54 -5.01 -0.33 -15.84
N VAL A 55 -4.58 0.73 -16.49
CA VAL A 55 -4.81 2.12 -16.11
C VAL A 55 -6.02 2.62 -16.89
N VAL A 56 -6.92 3.29 -16.20
CA VAL A 56 -8.07 3.98 -16.80
C VAL A 56 -7.91 5.47 -16.55
N GLU A 57 -7.78 6.22 -17.63
CA GLU A 57 -7.67 7.68 -17.61
C GLU A 57 -9.03 8.35 -17.37
N HIS A 58 -9.02 9.64 -17.07
CA HIS A 58 -10.23 10.42 -16.84
C HIS A 58 -11.17 10.48 -18.08
N ASP A 59 -10.60 10.43 -19.28
CA ASP A 59 -11.36 10.40 -20.53
C ASP A 59 -11.91 9.01 -20.91
N GLY A 60 -11.63 8.00 -20.06
CA GLY A 60 -12.02 6.61 -20.26
C GLY A 60 -11.07 5.80 -21.12
N SER A 61 -9.98 6.39 -21.61
CA SER A 61 -8.95 5.63 -22.34
C SER A 61 -8.24 4.66 -21.38
N THR A 62 -7.78 3.54 -21.93
CA THR A 62 -7.13 2.49 -21.13
C THR A 62 -5.77 2.12 -21.70
N SER A 63 -4.85 1.77 -20.82
CA SER A 63 -3.53 1.23 -21.17
C SER A 63 -3.07 0.20 -20.13
N ALA A 64 -2.10 -0.64 -20.47
CA ALA A 64 -1.50 -1.53 -19.50
C ALA A 64 -0.75 -0.74 -18.43
N LEU A 65 -0.84 -1.15 -17.16
CA LEU A 65 -0.10 -0.54 -16.06
C LEU A 65 1.42 -0.64 -16.30
N SER A 66 1.89 -1.73 -16.90
CA SER A 66 3.28 -1.90 -17.32
C SER A 66 3.77 -0.78 -18.25
N THR A 67 2.90 -0.21 -19.08
CA THR A 67 3.23 0.95 -19.93
C THR A 67 3.49 2.21 -19.10
N LEU A 68 2.73 2.46 -18.04
CA LEU A 68 2.97 3.57 -17.12
C LEU A 68 4.27 3.34 -16.33
N ILE A 69 4.43 2.15 -15.78
CA ILE A 69 5.62 1.74 -15.01
C ILE A 69 6.91 1.89 -15.83
N SER A 70 6.87 1.56 -17.14
CA SER A 70 8.04 1.66 -18.02
C SER A 70 8.59 3.08 -18.20
N LYS A 71 7.81 4.09 -17.85
CA LYS A 71 8.19 5.52 -17.96
C LYS A 71 8.51 6.14 -16.60
N THR A 72 8.25 5.42 -15.52
CA THR A 72 8.28 5.95 -14.15
C THR A 72 9.65 5.76 -13.51
N ASP A 73 10.24 6.83 -12.97
CA ASP A 73 11.54 6.79 -12.29
C ASP A 73 11.42 6.28 -10.85
N ILE A 74 10.35 6.65 -10.14
CA ILE A 74 10.12 6.27 -8.74
C ILE A 74 8.70 5.74 -8.62
N ILE A 75 8.58 4.52 -8.16
CA ILE A 75 7.29 3.86 -7.89
C ILE A 75 7.15 3.70 -6.38
N ILE A 76 6.04 4.17 -5.80
CA ILE A 76 5.77 4.01 -4.39
C ILE A 76 4.52 3.16 -4.23
N ASN A 77 4.69 1.97 -3.68
CA ASN A 77 3.59 1.07 -3.37
C ASN A 77 3.18 1.23 -1.90
N GLY A 78 1.95 1.66 -1.67
CA GLY A 78 1.33 1.78 -0.35
C GLY A 78 -0.10 1.21 -0.37
N ILE A 79 -0.38 0.24 -1.24
CA ILE A 79 -1.67 -0.43 -1.31
C ILE A 79 -1.74 -1.46 -0.19
N PHE A 80 -2.81 -1.41 0.60
CA PHE A 80 -3.12 -2.49 1.53
C PHE A 80 -3.56 -3.72 0.74
N GLN A 81 -2.81 -4.80 0.88
CA GLN A 81 -3.06 -6.06 0.19
C GLN A 81 -3.99 -6.97 0.99
N ASP A 82 -4.87 -7.68 0.27
CA ASP A 82 -5.58 -8.81 0.84
C ASP A 82 -4.68 -10.05 0.73
N THR A 83 -4.30 -10.62 1.86
CA THR A 83 -3.44 -11.81 1.90
C THR A 83 -4.10 -13.06 1.32
N GLN A 84 -5.42 -13.07 1.18
CA GLN A 84 -6.17 -14.17 0.56
C GLN A 84 -6.32 -14.01 -0.96
N ASP A 85 -6.24 -12.77 -1.46
CA ASP A 85 -6.32 -12.44 -2.89
C ASP A 85 -5.31 -11.34 -3.22
N PRO A 86 -4.00 -11.67 -3.21
CA PRO A 86 -2.95 -10.69 -3.45
C PRO A 86 -3.01 -10.17 -4.89
N THR A 87 -2.84 -8.88 -5.03
CA THR A 87 -2.79 -8.21 -6.33
C THR A 87 -1.35 -8.06 -6.80
N ASP A 88 -1.03 -8.64 -7.92
CA ASP A 88 0.20 -8.35 -8.67
C ASP A 88 -0.03 -7.18 -9.62
N PHE A 89 0.90 -6.24 -9.66
CA PHE A 89 0.82 -5.10 -10.58
C PHE A 89 1.35 -5.44 -11.95
N ILE A 90 2.42 -6.25 -11.99
CA ILE A 90 3.04 -6.74 -13.21
C ILE A 90 3.36 -8.22 -13.07
N ARG A 91 3.29 -8.94 -14.19
CA ARG A 91 3.72 -10.34 -14.30
C ARG A 91 5.25 -10.42 -14.48
N GLU A 92 5.81 -11.60 -14.27
CA GLU A 92 7.24 -11.83 -14.51
C GLU A 92 7.62 -11.53 -15.96
N GLU A 93 6.78 -11.89 -16.91
CA GLU A 93 6.97 -11.63 -18.34
C GLU A 93 7.01 -10.13 -18.66
N GLU A 94 6.26 -9.32 -17.89
CA GLU A 94 6.23 -7.87 -18.02
C GLU A 94 7.42 -7.18 -17.32
N SER A 95 8.26 -7.93 -16.61
CA SER A 95 9.39 -7.37 -15.85
C SER A 95 10.42 -6.63 -16.71
N SER A 96 10.46 -6.93 -18.00
CA SER A 96 11.29 -6.18 -18.95
C SER A 96 10.78 -4.76 -19.22
N SER A 97 9.53 -4.46 -18.83
CA SER A 97 8.96 -3.12 -18.94
C SER A 97 9.40 -2.17 -17.83
N LEU A 98 10.00 -2.67 -16.75
CA LEU A 98 10.53 -1.79 -15.70
C LEU A 98 11.59 -0.86 -16.28
N LYS A 99 11.44 0.44 -15.99
CA LYS A 99 12.39 1.45 -16.47
C LYS A 99 13.78 1.17 -15.88
N PRO A 100 14.84 1.11 -16.69
CA PRO A 100 16.19 0.96 -16.17
C PRO A 100 16.56 2.08 -15.20
N ASN A 101 17.23 1.73 -14.11
CA ASN A 101 17.61 2.62 -13.01
C ASN A 101 16.41 3.30 -12.31
N SER A 102 15.25 2.67 -12.33
CA SER A 102 14.11 3.08 -11.53
C SER A 102 14.26 2.62 -10.08
N LEU A 103 13.51 3.26 -9.19
CA LEU A 103 13.42 2.91 -7.76
C LEU A 103 11.99 2.51 -7.42
N ILE A 104 11.83 1.36 -6.79
CA ILE A 104 10.58 0.95 -6.16
C ILE A 104 10.72 1.09 -4.66
N ILE A 105 9.83 1.87 -4.04
CA ILE A 105 9.68 1.97 -2.59
C ILE A 105 8.39 1.25 -2.22
N ASP A 106 8.53 0.05 -1.69
CA ASP A 106 7.40 -0.78 -1.32
C ASP A 106 7.15 -0.71 0.18
N VAL A 107 6.11 0.04 0.56
CA VAL A 107 5.69 0.18 1.96
C VAL A 107 4.78 -0.96 2.38
N SER A 108 4.12 -1.62 1.43
CA SER A 108 3.33 -2.83 1.68
C SER A 108 4.20 -4.04 1.99
N CYS A 109 5.36 -4.13 1.39
CA CYS A 109 6.52 -5.02 1.60
C CYS A 109 6.23 -6.51 1.88
N ASP A 110 5.05 -7.01 1.57
CA ASP A 110 4.71 -8.42 1.77
C ASP A 110 5.30 -9.28 0.64
N GLU A 111 5.80 -10.46 1.00
CA GLU A 111 6.45 -11.36 0.05
C GLU A 111 5.48 -11.81 -1.05
N GLY A 112 5.89 -11.63 -2.32
CA GLY A 112 5.08 -12.02 -3.48
C GLY A 112 3.81 -11.20 -3.69
N MET A 113 3.69 -10.01 -3.09
CA MET A 113 2.54 -9.11 -3.27
C MET A 113 2.95 -7.83 -3.97
N GLY A 114 2.15 -7.42 -4.94
CA GLY A 114 2.39 -6.22 -5.74
C GLY A 114 3.41 -6.43 -6.85
N PHE A 115 4.57 -6.93 -6.53
CA PHE A 115 5.60 -7.32 -7.48
C PHE A 115 5.99 -8.78 -7.22
N PHE A 116 6.07 -9.60 -8.26
CA PHE A 116 6.40 -11.04 -8.13
C PHE A 116 7.76 -11.29 -7.45
N PHE A 117 8.67 -10.31 -7.47
CA PHE A 117 9.97 -10.35 -6.76
C PHE A 117 9.94 -9.66 -5.39
N ALA A 118 8.76 -9.19 -4.93
CA ALA A 118 8.61 -8.50 -3.66
C ALA A 118 9.06 -9.39 -2.50
N LYS A 119 9.85 -8.82 -1.62
CA LYS A 119 10.23 -9.44 -0.34
C LYS A 119 10.66 -8.36 0.65
N PRO A 120 10.35 -8.55 1.94
CA PRO A 120 10.81 -7.63 2.97
C PRO A 120 12.32 -7.52 3.01
N THR A 121 12.81 -6.33 3.30
CA THR A 121 14.22 -6.05 3.55
C THR A 121 14.43 -5.60 5.01
N THR A 122 15.67 -5.37 5.41
CA THR A 122 16.00 -5.02 6.78
C THR A 122 16.73 -3.68 6.85
N PHE A 123 16.75 -3.03 8.00
CA PHE A 123 17.53 -1.80 8.20
C PHE A 123 19.02 -1.95 7.84
N LYS A 124 19.57 -3.15 8.04
CA LYS A 124 20.97 -3.43 7.72
C LYS A 124 21.21 -3.59 6.22
N HIS A 125 20.24 -4.12 5.51
CA HIS A 125 20.24 -4.34 4.06
C HIS A 125 18.93 -3.83 3.50
N PRO A 126 18.78 -2.49 3.34
CA PRO A 126 17.47 -1.88 3.09
C PRO A 126 16.97 -2.05 1.66
N MET A 127 17.85 -2.40 0.75
CA MET A 127 17.56 -2.48 -0.68
C MET A 127 18.20 -3.71 -1.31
N PHE A 128 17.62 -4.14 -2.41
CA PHE A 128 18.27 -5.04 -3.38
C PHE A 128 17.89 -4.58 -4.79
N SER A 129 18.62 -5.06 -5.79
CA SER A 129 18.30 -4.75 -7.19
C SER A 129 17.69 -5.98 -7.86
N TYR A 130 16.56 -5.77 -8.54
CA TYR A 130 16.02 -6.71 -9.50
C TYR A 130 16.34 -6.22 -10.91
N LYS A 131 17.23 -6.93 -11.63
CA LYS A 131 17.84 -6.45 -12.87
C LYS A 131 18.48 -5.06 -12.67
N THR A 132 17.92 -4.02 -13.28
CA THR A 132 18.40 -2.63 -13.22
C THR A 132 17.49 -1.73 -12.36
N THR A 133 16.52 -2.30 -11.66
CA THR A 133 15.59 -1.57 -10.79
C THR A 133 15.98 -1.81 -9.34
N ASP A 134 16.15 -0.74 -8.57
CA ASP A 134 16.38 -0.82 -7.14
C ASP A 134 15.05 -0.96 -6.40
N TYR A 135 15.04 -1.83 -5.39
CA TYR A 135 13.85 -2.15 -4.62
C TYR A 135 14.13 -1.97 -3.12
N TYR A 136 13.37 -1.08 -2.51
CA TYR A 136 13.37 -0.79 -1.07
C TYR A 136 12.08 -1.31 -0.45
N ALA A 137 12.18 -2.14 0.58
CA ALA A 137 11.02 -2.71 1.28
C ALA A 137 11.34 -3.00 2.76
N VAL A 138 11.92 -2.04 3.46
CA VAL A 138 12.21 -2.23 4.88
C VAL A 138 10.91 -2.37 5.64
N ASP A 139 10.71 -3.54 6.25
CA ASP A 139 9.65 -3.75 7.20
C ASP A 139 9.85 -2.80 8.40
N HIS A 140 8.76 -2.28 8.94
CA HIS A 140 8.77 -1.28 10.03
C HIS A 140 9.51 0.03 9.70
N THR A 141 9.51 0.47 8.43
CA THR A 141 10.09 1.75 7.98
C THR A 141 9.77 2.94 8.92
N PRO A 142 8.56 3.10 9.52
CA PRO A 142 8.29 4.17 10.47
C PRO A 142 9.24 4.22 11.68
N SER A 143 9.94 3.14 12.00
CA SER A 143 10.92 3.09 13.09
C SER A 143 12.15 3.97 12.86
N TYR A 144 12.43 4.39 11.62
CA TYR A 144 13.45 5.42 11.36
C TYR A 144 13.09 6.78 11.97
N LEU A 145 11.80 7.06 12.12
CA LEU A 145 11.25 8.27 12.71
C LEU A 145 10.40 7.92 13.94
N TRP A 146 10.91 7.03 14.78
CA TRP A 146 10.17 6.39 15.88
C TRP A 146 9.45 7.39 16.78
N GLU A 147 10.05 8.52 17.09
CA GLU A 147 9.43 9.55 17.94
C GLU A 147 8.19 10.16 17.30
N SER A 148 8.30 10.61 16.04
CA SER A 148 7.18 11.17 15.28
C SER A 148 6.10 10.13 15.02
N ALA A 149 6.50 8.91 14.66
CA ALA A 149 5.58 7.79 14.42
C ALA A 149 4.81 7.44 15.71
N THR A 150 5.51 7.30 16.84
CA THR A 150 4.88 7.00 18.13
C THR A 150 3.91 8.09 18.55
N ARG A 151 4.27 9.36 18.42
CA ARG A 151 3.37 10.49 18.74
C ARG A 151 2.11 10.46 17.88
N SER A 152 2.26 10.27 16.58
CA SER A 152 1.12 10.22 15.64
C SER A 152 0.19 9.03 15.90
N ILE A 153 0.76 7.86 16.13
CA ILE A 153 -0.01 6.64 16.43
C ILE A 153 -0.72 6.80 17.78
N SER A 154 -0.02 7.26 18.82
CA SER A 154 -0.60 7.49 20.14
C SER A 154 -1.73 8.51 20.10
N ALA A 155 -1.57 9.61 19.38
CA ALA A 155 -2.62 10.62 19.23
C ALA A 155 -3.87 10.06 18.54
N ALA A 156 -3.71 9.16 17.55
CA ALA A 156 -4.82 8.50 16.90
C ALA A 156 -5.53 7.47 17.78
N LEU A 157 -4.79 6.79 18.65
CA LEU A 157 -5.33 5.72 19.50
C LEU A 157 -5.95 6.22 20.82
N ILE A 158 -5.44 7.31 21.38
CA ILE A 158 -5.83 7.79 22.71
C ILE A 158 -7.32 8.10 22.82
N VAL A 159 -7.95 8.49 21.72
CA VAL A 159 -9.39 8.80 21.66
C VAL A 159 -10.26 7.57 21.94
N TYR A 160 -9.76 6.36 21.68
CA TYR A 160 -10.44 5.09 21.91
C TYR A 160 -10.14 4.51 23.29
N LEU A 161 -9.12 5.01 23.98
CA LEU A 161 -8.68 4.44 25.25
C LEU A 161 -9.79 4.43 26.33
N PRO A 162 -10.64 5.46 26.49
CA PRO A 162 -11.75 5.42 27.43
C PRO A 162 -12.70 4.24 27.17
N THR A 163 -13.05 3.99 25.91
CA THR A 163 -13.92 2.87 25.52
C THR A 163 -13.26 1.52 25.83
N VAL A 164 -11.97 1.39 25.56
CA VAL A 164 -11.21 0.15 25.85
C VAL A 164 -11.17 -0.11 27.36
N LEU A 165 -10.91 0.90 28.19
CA LEU A 165 -10.84 0.79 29.64
C LEU A 165 -12.22 0.55 30.28
N ALA A 166 -13.30 0.95 29.63
CA ALA A 166 -14.66 0.74 30.12
C ALA A 166 -15.14 -0.71 30.00
N GLY A 167 -14.40 -1.56 29.32
CA GLY A 167 -14.60 -3.00 29.28
C GLY A 167 -15.55 -3.51 28.19
N PRO A 168 -15.78 -4.85 28.17
CA PRO A 168 -16.40 -5.55 27.03
C PRO A 168 -17.78 -5.04 26.62
N GLU A 169 -18.60 -4.59 27.57
CA GLU A 169 -19.94 -4.05 27.24
C GLU A 169 -19.85 -2.78 26.38
N GLN A 170 -18.83 -1.95 26.57
CA GLN A 170 -18.62 -0.75 25.75
C GLN A 170 -17.94 -1.07 24.43
N TRP A 171 -17.08 -2.10 24.38
CA TRP A 171 -16.45 -2.53 23.14
C TRP A 171 -17.48 -2.94 22.08
N GLN A 172 -18.55 -3.61 22.49
CA GLN A 172 -19.60 -4.05 21.57
C GLN A 172 -20.44 -2.89 21.01
N LYS A 173 -20.49 -1.76 21.71
CA LYS A 173 -21.25 -0.55 21.30
C LYS A 173 -20.45 0.33 20.35
N ASP A 174 -19.12 0.26 20.38
CA ASP A 174 -18.23 1.03 19.50
C ASP A 174 -17.81 0.18 18.30
N GLU A 175 -18.22 0.57 17.11
CA GLU A 175 -17.96 -0.21 15.90
C GLU A 175 -16.45 -0.34 15.61
N THR A 176 -15.67 0.71 15.87
CA THR A 176 -14.22 0.71 15.64
C THR A 176 -13.53 -0.31 16.57
N ILE A 177 -13.85 -0.26 17.85
CA ILE A 177 -13.28 -1.20 18.84
C ILE A 177 -13.75 -2.62 18.55
N ARG A 178 -15.04 -2.83 18.29
CA ARG A 178 -15.60 -4.14 17.97
C ARG A 178 -14.90 -4.79 16.77
N ARG A 179 -14.63 -4.01 15.71
CA ARG A 179 -13.91 -4.48 14.51
C ARG A 179 -12.42 -4.71 14.76
N ALA A 180 -11.84 -4.06 15.75
CA ALA A 180 -10.42 -4.20 16.09
C ALA A 180 -10.14 -5.43 16.98
N ILE A 181 -11.16 -6.13 17.49
CA ILE A 181 -10.98 -7.34 18.29
C ILE A 181 -10.59 -8.50 17.38
N ASN A 182 -9.33 -8.82 17.36
CA ASN A 182 -8.78 -9.94 16.59
C ASN A 182 -8.84 -11.27 17.35
N ILE A 183 -8.69 -11.22 18.67
CA ILE A 183 -8.70 -12.40 19.55
C ILE A 183 -9.56 -12.08 20.78
N GLU A 184 -10.47 -12.97 21.11
CA GLU A 184 -11.34 -12.85 22.28
C GLU A 184 -11.43 -14.21 22.99
N HIS A 185 -11.15 -14.23 24.29
CA HIS A 185 -11.13 -15.47 25.11
C HIS A 185 -10.31 -16.61 24.50
N GLY A 186 -9.18 -16.28 23.85
CA GLY A 186 -8.32 -17.26 23.20
C GLY A 186 -8.80 -17.73 21.82
N ILE A 187 -9.92 -17.20 21.33
CA ILE A 187 -10.48 -17.54 20.03
C ILE A 187 -10.13 -16.43 19.03
N ILE A 188 -9.52 -16.79 17.91
CA ILE A 188 -9.23 -15.86 16.82
C ILE A 188 -10.55 -15.49 16.13
N LYS A 189 -10.89 -14.21 16.09
CA LYS A 189 -12.09 -13.65 15.46
C LYS A 189 -11.84 -13.16 14.03
N ASN A 190 -10.59 -12.82 13.72
CA ASN A 190 -10.21 -12.30 12.42
C ASN A 190 -9.72 -13.45 11.53
N ASN A 191 -10.55 -13.82 10.55
CA ASN A 191 -10.25 -14.90 9.62
C ASN A 191 -8.98 -14.66 8.78
N ALA A 192 -8.57 -13.42 8.55
CA ALA A 192 -7.34 -13.11 7.85
C ALA A 192 -6.10 -13.62 8.62
N ILE A 193 -6.14 -13.63 9.95
CA ILE A 193 -5.07 -14.22 10.77
C ILE A 193 -5.00 -15.74 10.58
N LEU A 194 -6.16 -16.40 10.52
CA LEU A 194 -6.22 -17.86 10.30
C LEU A 194 -5.68 -18.21 8.91
N ALA A 195 -6.11 -17.49 7.89
CA ALA A 195 -5.65 -17.69 6.51
C ALA A 195 -4.13 -17.47 6.38
N PHE A 196 -3.61 -16.38 6.93
CA PHE A 196 -2.16 -16.09 6.92
C PHE A 196 -1.33 -17.17 7.62
N GLN A 197 -1.88 -17.81 8.64
CA GLN A 197 -1.22 -18.89 9.38
C GLN A 197 -1.51 -20.29 8.79
N ASN A 198 -2.21 -20.39 7.67
CA ASN A 198 -2.70 -21.66 7.10
C ASN A 198 -3.46 -22.52 8.13
N ARG A 199 -4.27 -21.88 8.97
CA ARG A 199 -5.13 -22.51 9.97
C ARG A 199 -6.60 -22.38 9.53
N GLU A 200 -7.36 -23.46 9.68
CA GLU A 200 -8.81 -23.49 9.50
C GLU A 200 -9.55 -23.11 10.80
#